data_fc0585e373cee3070e080a7c9b76b666
#
_entry.id   fc0585e373cee3070e080a7c9b76b666
#
_cell.length_a   1.000
_cell.length_b   1.000
_cell.length_c   1.000
_cell.angle_alpha   90.00
_cell.angle_beta   90.00
_cell.angle_gamma   90.00
#
_symmetry.space_group_name_H-M   'P 1'
#
loop_
_entity.id
_entity.type
_entity.pdbx_description
1 polymer ?
#
loop_
_entity_poly.entity_id
_entity_poly.type
_entity_poly.pdbx_seq_one_letter_code
_entity_poly.pdbx_strand_id
1 'polypeptide(L)'
;MSYSYAEVEAAIRGLSEAFKEAERRGSWSWLADEFYHEDCVYTCPYGGTMLVVANGREEIRRTHYGRDMEVGAAWKGWSFPIFDWGINGDRIVSRWANRGPGRRPDGSHYETQGVSFITYGGGGKFSSQYDLFDMAHQMRLCDELEEAGLLDRKLKSDWVIPMKRRLISMLQQGLPPA
;
A
#
# COMPACT_ATOMS: atom_id res chain seq x y z
N MET A 1 10.17 -19.52 17.94
CA MET A 1 11.17 -18.64 18.59
C MET A 1 10.43 -17.39 19.04
N SER A 2 10.78 -16.82 20.20
CA SER A 2 10.16 -15.60 20.71
C SER A 2 11.10 -14.43 20.43
N TYR A 3 10.63 -13.43 19.68
CA TYR A 3 11.36 -12.22 19.41
C TYR A 3 11.13 -11.18 20.51
N SER A 4 12.11 -10.32 20.77
CA SER A 4 11.93 -9.23 21.74
C SER A 4 11.04 -8.13 21.14
N TYR A 5 10.27 -7.45 21.99
CA TYR A 5 9.49 -6.27 21.57
C TYR A 5 10.35 -5.24 20.83
N ALA A 6 11.54 -4.95 21.36
CA ALA A 6 12.46 -3.96 20.79
C ALA A 6 12.94 -4.35 19.38
N GLU A 7 13.16 -5.63 19.11
CA GLU A 7 13.56 -6.14 17.80
C GLU A 7 12.43 -5.98 16.78
N VAL A 8 11.22 -6.36 17.14
CA VAL A 8 10.04 -6.24 16.27
C VAL A 8 9.71 -4.76 16.03
N GLU A 9 9.79 -3.92 17.07
CA GLU A 9 9.58 -2.48 16.94
C GLU A 9 10.63 -1.83 16.02
N ALA A 10 11.88 -2.21 16.13
CA ALA A 10 12.94 -1.70 15.26
C ALA A 10 12.67 -2.01 13.78
N ALA A 11 12.13 -3.20 13.46
CA ALA A 11 11.80 -3.57 12.09
C ALA A 11 10.68 -2.70 11.50
N ILE A 12 9.57 -2.50 12.22
CA ILE A 12 8.46 -1.67 11.71
C ILE A 12 8.84 -0.18 11.68
N ARG A 13 9.63 0.31 12.62
CA ARG A 13 10.18 1.66 12.60
C ARG A 13 11.11 1.84 11.40
N GLY A 14 11.97 0.86 11.12
CA GLY A 14 12.84 0.84 9.95
C GLY A 14 12.05 0.92 8.64
N LEU A 15 10.98 0.13 8.51
CA LEU A 15 10.08 0.20 7.35
C LEU A 15 9.46 1.60 7.21
N SER A 16 8.98 2.20 8.31
CA SER A 16 8.37 3.55 8.29
C SER A 16 9.36 4.61 7.80
N GLU A 17 10.62 4.57 8.21
CA GLU A 17 11.64 5.50 7.71
C GLU A 17 12.04 5.19 6.26
N ALA A 18 12.08 3.91 5.89
CA ALA A 18 12.40 3.50 4.53
C ALA A 18 11.32 3.94 3.52
N PHE A 19 10.06 4.01 3.89
CA PHE A 19 9.00 4.59 3.06
C PHE A 19 9.26 6.06 2.73
N LYS A 20 9.69 6.87 3.70
CA LYS A 20 10.07 8.28 3.45
C LYS A 20 11.25 8.40 2.46
N GLU A 21 12.21 7.49 2.58
CA GLU A 21 13.34 7.45 1.65
C GLU A 21 12.92 6.98 0.25
N ALA A 22 12.03 5.99 0.14
CA ALA A 22 11.47 5.53 -1.12
C ALA A 22 10.69 6.65 -1.84
N GLU A 23 9.90 7.43 -1.10
CA GLU A 23 9.22 8.64 -1.59
C GLU A 23 10.22 9.65 -2.16
N ARG A 24 11.29 9.94 -1.42
CA ARG A 24 12.34 10.88 -1.84
C ARG A 24 13.08 10.42 -3.09
N ARG A 25 13.31 9.09 -3.22
CA ARG A 25 13.96 8.48 -4.40
C ARG A 25 13.02 8.33 -5.58
N GLY A 26 11.71 8.24 -5.34
CA GLY A 26 10.72 7.83 -6.34
C GLY A 26 10.92 6.38 -6.79
N SER A 27 11.44 5.53 -5.90
CA SER A 27 11.70 4.11 -6.15
C SER A 27 11.40 3.28 -4.91
N TRP A 28 10.66 2.20 -5.09
CA TRP A 28 10.06 1.40 -4.03
C TRP A 28 10.53 -0.06 -4.01
N SER A 29 10.92 -0.61 -5.16
CA SER A 29 11.20 -2.04 -5.33
C SER A 29 12.30 -2.57 -4.42
N TRP A 30 13.26 -1.74 -4.05
CA TRP A 30 14.34 -2.10 -3.13
C TRP A 30 13.86 -2.45 -1.71
N LEU A 31 12.67 -1.96 -1.30
CA LEU A 31 12.06 -2.28 -0.01
C LEU A 31 11.80 -3.79 0.14
N ALA A 32 11.53 -4.47 -0.98
CA ALA A 32 11.34 -5.91 -0.94
C ALA A 32 12.60 -6.65 -0.44
N ASP A 33 13.77 -6.24 -0.88
CA ASP A 33 15.03 -6.85 -0.46
C ASP A 33 15.40 -6.55 0.98
N GLU A 34 15.10 -5.35 1.40
CA GLU A 34 15.45 -4.87 2.75
C GLU A 34 14.55 -5.50 3.81
N PHE A 35 13.23 -5.57 3.59
CA PHE A 35 12.26 -5.84 4.65
C PHE A 35 11.54 -7.18 4.55
N TYR A 36 11.71 -7.98 3.48
CA TYR A 36 10.97 -9.24 3.36
C TYR A 36 11.89 -10.44 3.23
N HIS A 37 11.50 -11.54 3.89
CA HIS A 37 12.12 -12.84 3.69
C HIS A 37 11.89 -13.36 2.27
N GLU A 38 12.73 -14.30 1.81
CA GLU A 38 12.63 -14.87 0.45
C GLU A 38 11.29 -15.55 0.19
N ASP A 39 10.71 -16.17 1.22
CA ASP A 39 9.44 -16.88 1.22
C ASP A 39 8.27 -16.06 1.76
N CYS A 40 8.43 -14.77 1.99
CA CYS A 40 7.39 -13.89 2.50
C CYS A 40 6.16 -13.90 1.58
N VAL A 41 4.97 -13.95 2.17
CA VAL A 41 3.70 -13.83 1.45
C VAL A 41 3.09 -12.45 1.70
N TYR A 42 2.88 -11.71 0.62
CA TYR A 42 2.15 -10.45 0.63
C TYR A 42 0.75 -10.66 0.05
N THR A 43 -0.26 -10.09 0.70
CA THR A 43 -1.65 -10.18 0.27
C THR A 43 -2.34 -8.83 0.39
N CYS A 44 -3.12 -8.45 -0.62
CA CYS A 44 -3.98 -7.28 -0.58
C CYS A 44 -5.29 -7.53 -1.33
N PRO A 45 -6.46 -7.56 -0.65
CA PRO A 45 -7.76 -7.69 -1.28
C PRO A 45 -8.25 -6.32 -1.79
N TYR A 46 -7.83 -5.91 -2.97
CA TYR A 46 -8.34 -4.70 -3.60
C TYR A 46 -9.85 -4.84 -3.86
N GLY A 47 -10.67 -4.07 -3.16
CA GLY A 47 -12.12 -4.06 -3.34
C GLY A 47 -12.82 -5.39 -3.02
N GLY A 48 -12.28 -6.16 -2.05
CA GLY A 48 -12.91 -7.35 -1.50
C GLY A 48 -12.80 -8.63 -2.33
N THR A 49 -12.85 -8.55 -3.66
CA THR A 49 -12.79 -9.74 -4.53
C THR A 49 -11.56 -9.76 -5.44
N MET A 50 -10.79 -8.69 -5.48
CA MET A 50 -9.51 -8.65 -6.19
C MET A 50 -8.37 -8.97 -5.23
N LEU A 51 -8.16 -10.25 -4.98
CA LEU A 51 -7.05 -10.69 -4.16
C LEU A 51 -5.75 -10.62 -4.98
N VAL A 52 -4.83 -9.74 -4.54
CA VAL A 52 -3.45 -9.77 -4.99
C VAL A 52 -2.67 -10.61 -3.98
N VAL A 53 -2.01 -11.63 -4.46
CA VAL A 53 -1.09 -12.47 -3.67
C VAL A 53 0.25 -12.45 -4.38
N ALA A 54 1.30 -12.12 -3.64
CA ALA A 54 2.69 -12.25 -4.09
C ALA A 54 3.42 -13.26 -3.19
N ASN A 55 3.86 -14.35 -3.79
CA ASN A 55 4.55 -15.44 -3.10
C ASN A 55 6.05 -15.27 -3.29
N GLY A 56 6.71 -14.93 -2.19
CA GLY A 56 8.14 -14.67 -2.17
C GLY A 56 8.52 -13.22 -2.49
N ARG A 57 9.66 -12.85 -1.97
CA ARG A 57 10.23 -11.50 -2.05
C ARG A 57 10.34 -10.96 -3.49
N GLU A 58 10.73 -11.82 -4.43
CA GLU A 58 10.87 -11.42 -5.84
C GLU A 58 9.52 -11.03 -6.46
N GLU A 59 8.47 -11.77 -6.12
CA GLU A 59 7.13 -11.44 -6.61
C GLU A 59 6.59 -10.18 -5.95
N ILE A 60 6.86 -9.95 -4.65
CA ILE A 60 6.56 -8.70 -3.95
C ILE A 60 7.25 -7.52 -4.63
N ARG A 61 8.55 -7.65 -4.95
CA ARG A 61 9.32 -6.63 -5.67
C ARG A 61 8.69 -6.28 -7.00
N ARG A 62 8.33 -7.28 -7.78
CA ARG A 62 7.83 -7.12 -9.15
C ARG A 62 6.38 -6.61 -9.18
N THR A 63 5.51 -7.09 -8.31
CA THR A 63 4.07 -6.80 -8.36
C THR A 63 3.68 -5.66 -7.44
N HIS A 64 3.88 -5.78 -6.14
CA HIS A 64 3.46 -4.77 -5.17
C HIS A 64 4.25 -3.47 -5.33
N TYR A 65 5.57 -3.54 -5.18
CA TYR A 65 6.39 -2.34 -5.28
C TYR A 65 6.66 -1.91 -6.72
N GLY A 66 6.87 -2.83 -7.64
CA GLY A 66 7.17 -2.52 -9.05
C GLY A 66 5.93 -2.07 -9.82
N ARG A 67 4.99 -2.99 -10.07
CA ARG A 67 3.81 -2.69 -10.88
C ARG A 67 2.86 -1.68 -10.20
N ASP A 68 2.60 -1.85 -8.89
CA ASP A 68 1.56 -1.09 -8.21
C ASP A 68 2.08 0.27 -7.69
N MET A 69 3.36 0.40 -7.35
CA MET A 69 3.93 1.63 -6.78
C MET A 69 4.93 2.36 -7.68
N GLU A 70 5.63 1.66 -8.60
CA GLU A 70 6.57 2.29 -9.54
C GLU A 70 5.94 2.53 -10.93
N VAL A 71 4.65 2.85 -11.01
CA VAL A 71 3.98 3.14 -12.30
C VAL A 71 4.55 4.41 -12.92
N GLY A 72 5.79 4.30 -13.43
CA GLY A 72 6.47 5.32 -14.24
C GLY A 72 6.45 6.73 -13.66
N ALA A 73 6.83 6.92 -12.40
CA ALA A 73 6.77 8.19 -11.67
C ALA A 73 5.35 8.79 -11.48
N ALA A 74 4.30 8.03 -11.78
CA ALA A 74 2.91 8.49 -11.66
C ALA A 74 2.47 8.76 -10.21
N TRP A 75 3.16 8.20 -9.22
CA TRP A 75 2.96 8.48 -7.81
C TRP A 75 3.79 9.67 -7.29
N LYS A 76 4.29 10.50 -8.19
CA LYS A 76 5.03 11.70 -7.81
C LYS A 76 4.18 12.62 -6.93
N GLY A 77 4.73 12.98 -5.77
CA GLY A 77 4.05 13.81 -4.78
C GLY A 77 3.09 13.05 -3.86
N TRP A 78 2.94 11.72 -4.05
CA TRP A 78 2.27 10.86 -3.09
C TRP A 78 3.19 10.48 -1.96
N SER A 79 2.60 10.23 -0.79
CA SER A 79 3.30 9.70 0.38
C SER A 79 2.47 8.60 1.05
N PHE A 80 3.17 7.71 1.76
CA PHE A 80 2.56 6.55 2.39
C PHE A 80 2.96 6.48 3.88
N PRO A 81 2.58 7.49 4.69
CA PRO A 81 3.00 7.57 6.08
C PRO A 81 2.38 6.45 6.91
N ILE A 82 3.21 5.77 7.71
CA ILE A 82 2.77 4.89 8.78
C ILE A 82 2.64 5.76 10.04
N PHE A 83 1.42 5.86 10.60
CA PHE A 83 1.13 6.76 11.70
C PHE A 83 1.47 6.15 13.06
N ASP A 84 1.04 4.91 13.22
CA ASP A 84 1.19 4.17 14.48
C ASP A 84 1.17 2.66 14.23
N TRP A 85 1.54 1.90 15.24
CA TRP A 85 1.48 0.43 15.22
C TRP A 85 1.30 -0.14 16.63
N GLY A 86 0.67 -1.31 16.70
CA GLY A 86 0.62 -2.17 17.86
C GLY A 86 1.38 -3.47 17.62
N ILE A 87 2.03 -3.99 18.64
CA ILE A 87 2.83 -5.22 18.57
C ILE A 87 2.32 -6.21 19.63
N ASN A 88 2.12 -7.46 19.20
CA ASN A 88 1.82 -8.58 20.06
C ASN A 88 2.67 -9.79 19.62
N GLY A 89 3.76 -10.04 20.36
CA GLY A 89 4.76 -11.05 19.99
C GLY A 89 5.42 -10.71 18.65
N ASP A 90 5.27 -11.58 17.67
CA ASP A 90 5.74 -11.37 16.28
C ASP A 90 4.73 -10.68 15.37
N ARG A 91 3.54 -10.34 15.89
CA ARG A 91 2.46 -9.73 15.13
C ARG A 91 2.48 -8.21 15.27
N ILE A 92 2.39 -7.54 14.15
CA ILE A 92 2.32 -6.08 14.05
C ILE A 92 1.02 -5.72 13.35
N VAL A 93 0.28 -4.76 13.90
CA VAL A 93 -0.81 -4.08 13.21
C VAL A 93 -0.40 -2.63 13.06
N SER A 94 -0.31 -2.13 11.83
CA SER A 94 0.06 -0.75 11.58
C SER A 94 -1.04 0.00 10.83
N ARG A 95 -1.19 1.29 11.11
CA ARG A 95 -2.12 2.19 10.42
C ARG A 95 -1.33 3.16 9.55
N TRP A 96 -1.76 3.31 8.32
CA TRP A 96 -1.09 4.13 7.31
C TRP A 96 -2.08 4.87 6.40
N ALA A 97 -1.59 5.74 5.53
CA ALA A 97 -2.41 6.36 4.50
C ALA A 97 -1.79 6.28 3.12
N ASN A 98 -2.66 6.25 2.10
CA ASN A 98 -2.35 6.71 0.75
C ASN A 98 -2.65 8.21 0.70
N ARG A 99 -1.62 9.03 0.75
CA ARG A 99 -1.73 10.49 0.76
C ARG A 99 -1.32 11.06 -0.57
N GLY A 100 -2.27 11.65 -1.28
CA GLY A 100 -2.05 12.33 -2.56
C GLY A 100 -1.38 13.69 -2.41
N PRO A 101 -0.98 14.30 -3.53
CA PRO A 101 -0.35 15.60 -3.55
C PRO A 101 -1.29 16.72 -3.11
N GLY A 102 -0.72 17.77 -2.52
CA GLY A 102 -1.44 18.97 -2.13
C GLY A 102 -2.27 18.84 -0.86
N ARG A 103 -3.20 19.80 -0.70
CA ARG A 103 -4.14 19.85 0.42
C ARG A 103 -5.49 20.34 -0.08
N ARG A 104 -6.56 19.92 0.60
CA ARG A 104 -7.91 20.45 0.38
C ARG A 104 -8.02 21.92 0.82
N PRO A 105 -9.03 22.66 0.38
CA PRO A 105 -9.23 24.07 0.78
C PRO A 105 -9.32 24.29 2.30
N ASP A 106 -9.77 23.28 3.05
CA ASP A 106 -9.84 23.31 4.53
C ASP A 106 -8.50 23.00 5.21
N GLY A 107 -7.44 22.76 4.43
CA GLY A 107 -6.11 22.41 4.92
C GLY A 107 -5.89 20.93 5.19
N SER A 108 -6.90 20.08 5.10
CA SER A 108 -6.77 18.63 5.26
C SER A 108 -5.99 17.97 4.11
N HIS A 109 -5.45 16.79 4.34
CA HIS A 109 -4.79 16.02 3.27
C HIS A 109 -5.82 15.30 2.39
N TYR A 110 -5.50 15.18 1.11
CA TYR A 110 -6.13 14.22 0.21
C TYR A 110 -5.60 12.83 0.56
N GLU A 111 -6.29 12.07 1.40
CA GLU A 111 -5.79 10.76 1.82
C GLU A 111 -6.91 9.75 2.10
N THR A 112 -6.57 8.48 1.91
CA THR A 112 -7.34 7.32 2.40
C THR A 112 -6.48 6.55 3.38
N GLN A 113 -7.10 5.92 4.37
CA GLN A 113 -6.38 5.15 5.37
C GLN A 113 -6.43 3.66 5.09
N GLY A 114 -5.40 2.96 5.53
CA GLY A 114 -5.28 1.51 5.48
C GLY A 114 -4.66 0.95 6.75
N VAL A 115 -4.72 -0.36 6.85
CA VAL A 115 -4.16 -1.14 7.94
C VAL A 115 -3.35 -2.29 7.35
N SER A 116 -2.17 -2.55 7.90
CA SER A 116 -1.39 -3.74 7.60
C SER A 116 -1.37 -4.68 8.80
N PHE A 117 -1.54 -5.96 8.53
CA PHE A 117 -1.26 -7.05 9.46
C PHE A 117 0.04 -7.71 9.00
N ILE A 118 1.08 -7.60 9.81
CA ILE A 118 2.44 -8.01 9.46
C ILE A 118 2.92 -9.05 10.45
N THR A 119 3.63 -10.06 9.96
CA THR A 119 4.32 -11.03 10.83
C THR A 119 5.82 -10.81 10.68
N TYR A 120 6.46 -10.55 11.81
CA TYR A 120 7.91 -10.48 11.87
C TYR A 120 8.52 -11.87 11.81
N GLY A 121 9.53 -12.06 10.95
CA GLY A 121 10.20 -13.34 10.71
C GLY A 121 11.61 -13.45 11.28
N GLY A 122 12.09 -12.40 11.96
CA GLY A 122 13.47 -12.30 12.44
C GLY A 122 14.43 -11.61 11.47
N GLY A 123 15.60 -11.23 11.97
CA GLY A 123 16.65 -10.60 11.16
C GLY A 123 16.24 -9.26 10.53
N GLY A 124 15.35 -8.52 11.15
CA GLY A 124 14.82 -7.26 10.63
C GLY A 124 13.79 -7.40 9.51
N LYS A 125 13.32 -8.62 9.21
CA LYS A 125 12.48 -8.92 8.04
C LYS A 125 11.12 -9.51 8.41
N PHE A 126 10.16 -9.32 7.51
CA PHE A 126 8.80 -9.81 7.62
C PHE A 126 8.62 -11.12 6.84
N SER A 127 7.85 -12.05 7.43
CA SER A 127 7.48 -13.33 6.81
C SER A 127 6.10 -13.31 6.17
N SER A 128 5.25 -12.36 6.56
CA SER A 128 3.98 -12.10 5.87
C SER A 128 3.52 -10.66 6.05
N GLN A 129 2.76 -10.16 5.08
CA GLN A 129 2.04 -8.89 5.18
C GLN A 129 0.69 -9.01 4.48
N TYR A 130 -0.34 -8.51 5.15
CA TYR A 130 -1.69 -8.39 4.60
C TYR A 130 -2.12 -6.94 4.74
N ASP A 131 -2.38 -6.28 3.61
CA ASP A 131 -2.83 -4.89 3.56
C ASP A 131 -4.33 -4.82 3.32
N LEU A 132 -5.01 -3.97 4.06
CA LEU A 132 -6.43 -3.73 3.93
C LEU A 132 -6.71 -2.23 3.83
N PHE A 133 -7.36 -1.79 2.75
CA PHE A 133 -7.86 -0.44 2.59
C PHE A 133 -9.09 -0.41 1.68
N ASP A 134 -9.86 0.68 1.76
CA ASP A 134 -11.06 0.86 0.96
C ASP A 134 -10.71 1.38 -0.44
N MET A 135 -10.80 0.48 -1.43
CA MET A 135 -10.52 0.82 -2.82
C MET A 135 -11.57 1.78 -3.41
N ALA A 136 -12.84 1.71 -2.99
CA ALA A 136 -13.86 2.64 -3.46
C ALA A 136 -13.55 4.07 -2.97
N HIS A 137 -13.13 4.21 -1.71
CA HIS A 137 -12.66 5.49 -1.17
C HIS A 137 -11.40 5.97 -1.89
N GLN A 138 -10.45 5.07 -2.20
CA GLN A 138 -9.26 5.39 -3.00
C GLN A 138 -9.62 5.93 -4.40
N MET A 139 -10.63 5.35 -5.05
CA MET A 139 -11.09 5.85 -6.35
C MET A 139 -11.75 7.23 -6.24
N ARG A 140 -12.55 7.47 -5.20
CA ARG A 140 -13.11 8.81 -4.93
C ARG A 140 -12.03 9.85 -4.66
N LEU A 141 -11.00 9.50 -3.89
CA LEU A 141 -9.85 10.36 -3.67
C LEU A 141 -9.17 10.76 -4.99
N CYS A 142 -9.04 9.80 -5.92
CA CYS A 142 -8.50 10.09 -7.24
C CYS A 142 -9.41 11.06 -8.05
N ASP A 143 -10.74 10.98 -7.89
CA ASP A 143 -11.66 11.95 -8.51
C ASP A 143 -11.48 13.35 -7.90
N GLU A 144 -11.41 13.47 -6.58
CA GLU A 144 -11.14 14.74 -5.91
C GLU A 144 -9.81 15.38 -6.36
N LEU A 145 -8.77 14.56 -6.50
CA LEU A 145 -7.47 15.02 -7.00
C LEU A 145 -7.53 15.43 -8.48
N GLU A 146 -8.34 14.77 -9.28
CA GLU A 146 -8.56 15.15 -10.68
C GLU A 146 -9.28 16.50 -10.78
N GLU A 147 -10.35 16.69 -10.01
CA GLU A 147 -11.10 17.95 -9.94
C GLU A 147 -10.22 19.10 -9.45
N ALA A 148 -9.29 18.83 -8.53
CA ALA A 148 -8.30 19.79 -8.06
C ALA A 148 -7.13 20.03 -9.04
N GLY A 149 -7.06 19.29 -10.16
CA GLY A 149 -5.95 19.38 -11.13
C GLY A 149 -4.64 18.79 -10.62
N LEU A 150 -4.68 17.94 -9.60
CA LEU A 150 -3.52 17.36 -8.92
C LEU A 150 -3.26 15.90 -9.30
N LEU A 151 -4.21 15.23 -9.98
CA LEU A 151 -4.03 13.84 -10.40
C LEU A 151 -3.12 13.77 -11.63
N ASP A 152 -2.05 12.99 -11.53
CA ASP A 152 -1.17 12.73 -12.65
C ASP A 152 -1.91 12.01 -13.79
N ARG A 153 -1.67 12.46 -15.05
CA ARG A 153 -2.36 11.93 -16.24
C ARG A 153 -2.04 10.45 -16.49
N LYS A 154 -0.78 10.05 -16.23
CA LYS A 154 -0.35 8.68 -16.44
C LYS A 154 -0.96 7.77 -15.36
N LEU A 155 -0.98 8.20 -14.11
CA LEU A 155 -1.67 7.47 -13.04
C LEU A 155 -3.16 7.30 -13.36
N LYS A 156 -3.82 8.34 -13.88
CA LYS A 156 -5.21 8.27 -14.30
C LYS A 156 -5.42 7.21 -15.39
N SER A 157 -4.62 7.24 -16.47
CA SER A 157 -4.79 6.32 -17.60
C SER A 157 -4.42 4.89 -17.27
N ASP A 158 -3.31 4.68 -16.57
CA ASP A 158 -2.68 3.37 -16.43
C ASP A 158 -3.17 2.61 -15.20
N TRP A 159 -3.70 3.32 -14.19
CA TRP A 159 -4.16 2.68 -12.96
C TRP A 159 -5.61 3.03 -12.58
N VAL A 160 -5.98 4.32 -12.49
CA VAL A 160 -7.31 4.73 -11.97
C VAL A 160 -8.45 4.23 -12.87
N ILE A 161 -8.37 4.50 -14.17
CA ILE A 161 -9.42 4.08 -15.11
C ILE A 161 -9.56 2.56 -15.19
N PRO A 162 -8.48 1.77 -15.35
CA PRO A 162 -8.57 0.31 -15.31
C PRO A 162 -9.15 -0.22 -13.99
N MET A 163 -8.74 0.35 -12.85
CA MET A 163 -9.22 -0.06 -11.54
C MET A 163 -10.72 0.21 -11.36
N LYS A 164 -11.20 1.39 -11.73
CA LYS A 164 -12.63 1.72 -11.71
C LYS A 164 -13.47 0.76 -12.57
N ARG A 165 -13.03 0.47 -13.78
CA ARG A 165 -13.70 -0.48 -14.67
C ARG A 165 -13.80 -1.87 -14.04
N ARG A 166 -12.72 -2.32 -13.40
CA ARG A 166 -12.67 -3.62 -12.72
C ARG A 166 -13.62 -3.65 -11.51
N LEU A 167 -13.64 -2.62 -10.67
CA LEU A 167 -14.56 -2.51 -9.54
C LEU A 167 -16.03 -2.54 -10.00
N ILE A 168 -16.38 -1.79 -11.03
CA ILE A 168 -17.74 -1.78 -11.60
C ILE A 168 -18.13 -3.17 -12.11
N SER A 169 -17.24 -3.82 -12.88
CA SER A 169 -17.49 -5.18 -13.38
C SER A 169 -17.73 -6.19 -12.25
N MET A 170 -16.97 -6.08 -11.16
CA MET A 170 -17.14 -6.96 -10.01
C MET A 170 -18.46 -6.75 -9.27
N LEU A 171 -18.86 -5.48 -9.08
CA LEU A 171 -20.16 -5.16 -8.47
C LEU A 171 -21.33 -5.68 -9.32
N GLN A 172 -21.22 -5.58 -10.63
CA GLN A 172 -22.25 -6.09 -11.55
C GLN A 172 -22.37 -7.61 -11.52
N GLN A 173 -21.28 -8.34 -11.34
CA GLN A 173 -21.29 -9.80 -11.23
C GLN A 173 -21.93 -10.32 -9.93
N GLY A 174 -21.95 -9.52 -8.89
CA GLY A 174 -22.57 -9.86 -7.59
C GLY A 174 -24.04 -9.45 -7.46
N LEU A 175 -24.60 -8.74 -8.44
CA LEU A 175 -26.00 -8.33 -8.40
C LEU A 175 -26.90 -9.48 -8.94
N PRO A 176 -28.03 -9.77 -8.26
CA PRO A 176 -29.03 -10.68 -8.84
C PRO A 176 -29.55 -10.10 -10.16
N PRO A 177 -29.94 -10.95 -11.12
CA PRO A 177 -30.56 -10.48 -12.35
C PRO A 177 -31.83 -9.67 -12.03
N ALA A 178 -31.98 -8.54 -12.71
CA ALA A 178 -33.12 -7.64 -12.54
C ALA A 178 -34.45 -8.33 -12.97
#